data_c52a24a44f6ec0ecc454b5ca9ac202a1
#
_entry.id   c52a24a44f6ec0ecc454b5ca9ac202a1
#
_cell.length_a   1.000
_cell.length_b   1.000
_cell.length_c   1.000
_cell.angle_alpha   90.00
_cell.angle_beta   90.00
_cell.angle_gamma   90.00
#
_symmetry.space_group_name_H-M   'P 1'
#
loop_
_entity.id
_entity.type
_entity.pdbx_description
1 polymer ?
#
loop_
_entity_poly.entity_id
_entity_poly.type
_entity_poly.pdbx_seq_one_letter_code
_entity_poly.pdbx_strand_id
1 'polypeptide(L)'
;MTKTELIKTKMIEALKAHDKETKESLSMLLQALQKTAKDKRKELTEAEENSVILKEIKQVQETIESCPVERTDIMGFMLTRKNLYEQFAPKQMSKDAIQGIVNGVIKELGINNPTKKDKGKIMKNLMPKVKGKADGKDVNTVVDSMLK
;
A
#
# COMPACT_ATOMS: atom_id res chain seq x y z
N MET A 1 -5.93 16.78 -9.09
CA MET A 1 -5.80 16.82 -7.62
C MET A 1 -4.98 15.63 -7.15
N THR A 2 -3.92 15.89 -6.40
CA THR A 2 -3.10 14.81 -5.83
C THR A 2 -3.83 14.13 -4.66
N LYS A 3 -3.39 12.93 -4.29
CA LYS A 3 -3.94 12.25 -3.11
C LYS A 3 -3.70 13.06 -1.84
N THR A 4 -2.53 13.69 -1.73
CA THR A 4 -2.21 14.58 -0.61
C THR A 4 -3.21 15.73 -0.49
N GLU A 5 -3.55 16.37 -1.60
CA GLU A 5 -4.56 17.44 -1.63
C GLU A 5 -5.96 16.91 -1.29
N LEU A 6 -6.32 15.75 -1.80
CA LEU A 6 -7.61 15.11 -1.51
C LEU A 6 -7.73 14.79 -0.01
N ILE A 7 -6.69 14.22 0.58
CA ILE A 7 -6.67 13.89 2.01
C ILE A 7 -6.79 15.16 2.85
N LYS A 8 -6.09 16.23 2.47
CA LYS A 8 -6.18 17.53 3.14
C LYS A 8 -7.60 18.08 3.08
N THR A 9 -8.25 18.01 1.94
CA THR A 9 -9.64 18.45 1.77
C THR A 9 -10.58 17.66 2.67
N LYS A 10 -10.43 16.34 2.69
CA LYS A 10 -11.25 15.46 3.54
C LYS A 10 -11.01 15.72 5.02
N MET A 11 -9.78 16.02 5.41
CA MET A 11 -9.45 16.39 6.79
C MET A 11 -10.17 17.68 7.21
N ILE A 12 -10.18 18.67 6.33
CA ILE A 12 -10.87 19.94 6.59
C ILE A 12 -12.40 19.73 6.69
N GLU A 13 -12.96 18.89 5.81
CA GLU A 13 -14.37 18.52 5.88
C GLU A 13 -14.71 17.86 7.23
N ALA A 14 -13.87 16.94 7.70
CA ALA A 14 -14.04 16.27 8.99
C ALA A 14 -13.95 17.28 10.15
N LEU A 15 -13.04 18.23 10.07
CA LEU A 15 -12.91 19.29 11.07
C LEU A 15 -14.19 20.13 11.14
N LYS A 16 -14.75 20.51 10.00
CA LYS A 16 -16.01 21.28 9.93
C LYS A 16 -17.21 20.48 10.45
N ALA A 17 -17.20 19.17 10.25
CA ALA A 17 -18.24 18.27 10.71
C ALA A 17 -18.08 17.85 12.19
N HIS A 18 -17.04 18.33 12.86
CA HIS A 18 -16.69 17.96 14.24
C HIS A 18 -16.42 16.45 14.42
N ASP A 19 -16.00 15.80 13.36
CA ASP A 19 -15.60 14.39 13.37
C ASP A 19 -14.11 14.28 13.74
N LYS A 20 -13.85 14.25 15.03
CA LYS A 20 -12.50 14.24 15.59
C LYS A 20 -11.70 13.01 15.17
N GLU A 21 -12.32 11.84 15.18
CA GLU A 21 -11.67 10.57 14.86
C GLU A 21 -11.17 10.55 13.41
N THR A 22 -12.03 10.92 12.49
CA THR A 22 -11.67 11.01 11.07
C THR A 22 -10.60 12.08 10.85
N LYS A 23 -10.75 13.24 11.46
CA LYS A 23 -9.79 14.34 11.37
C LYS A 23 -8.41 13.94 11.85
N GLU A 24 -8.32 13.28 13.01
CA GLU A 24 -7.04 12.82 13.57
C GLU A 24 -6.38 11.77 12.66
N SER A 25 -7.15 10.80 12.19
CA SER A 25 -6.64 9.76 11.31
C SER A 25 -6.09 10.34 9.99
N LEU A 26 -6.82 11.25 9.37
CA LEU A 26 -6.39 11.92 8.14
C LEU A 26 -5.19 12.84 8.39
N SER A 27 -5.14 13.51 9.55
CA SER A 27 -4.01 14.34 9.94
C SER A 27 -2.72 13.52 10.03
N MET A 28 -2.77 12.34 10.63
CA MET A 28 -1.61 11.45 10.73
C MET A 28 -1.14 10.99 9.36
N LEU A 29 -2.07 10.62 8.48
CA LEU A 29 -1.73 10.21 7.11
C LEU A 29 -1.11 11.37 6.34
N LEU A 30 -1.69 12.56 6.46
CA LEU A 30 -1.18 13.76 5.81
C LEU A 30 0.23 14.10 6.29
N GLN A 31 0.49 13.99 7.61
CA GLN A 31 1.82 14.22 8.17
C GLN A 31 2.85 13.23 7.62
N ALA A 32 2.48 11.96 7.46
CA ALA A 32 3.37 10.95 6.88
C ALA A 32 3.73 11.30 5.43
N LEU A 33 2.74 11.74 4.65
CA LEU A 33 2.95 12.18 3.26
C LEU A 33 3.84 13.42 3.19
N GLN A 34 3.58 14.41 4.03
CA GLN A 34 4.34 15.66 4.07
C GLN A 34 5.79 15.41 4.52
N LYS A 35 5.99 14.54 5.51
CA LYS A 35 7.31 14.16 5.96
C LYS A 35 8.12 13.52 4.84
N THR A 36 7.52 12.60 4.11
CA THR A 36 8.17 11.92 2.98
C THR A 36 8.53 12.92 1.87
N ALA A 37 7.62 13.84 1.55
CA ALA A 37 7.88 14.89 0.57
C ALA A 37 9.04 15.79 0.99
N LYS A 38 9.07 16.16 2.27
CA LYS A 38 10.13 16.99 2.85
C LYS A 38 11.48 16.27 2.81
N ASP A 39 11.52 15.00 3.18
CA ASP A 39 12.73 14.19 3.15
C ASP A 39 13.28 14.05 1.72
N LYS A 40 12.40 13.93 0.74
CA LYS A 40 12.78 13.85 -0.69
C LYS A 40 13.02 15.23 -1.32
N ARG A 41 12.66 16.31 -0.64
CA ARG A 41 12.78 17.70 -1.11
C ARG A 41 12.07 17.96 -2.44
N LYS A 42 10.95 17.28 -2.65
CA LYS A 42 10.12 17.42 -3.86
C LYS A 42 8.69 17.01 -3.57
N GLU A 43 7.79 17.36 -4.45
CA GLU A 43 6.43 16.83 -4.41
C GLU A 43 6.44 15.34 -4.69
N LEU A 44 5.56 14.59 -4.02
CA LEU A 44 5.46 13.16 -4.23
C LEU A 44 4.74 12.85 -5.53
N THR A 45 5.24 11.84 -6.24
CA THR A 45 4.50 11.25 -7.37
C THR A 45 3.34 10.41 -6.82
N GLU A 46 2.37 10.07 -7.65
CA GLU A 46 1.24 9.22 -7.24
C GLU A 46 1.74 7.88 -6.70
N ALA A 47 2.75 7.27 -7.33
CA ALA A 47 3.34 6.02 -6.85
C ALA A 47 3.96 6.18 -5.46
N GLU A 48 4.61 7.29 -5.19
CA GLU A 48 5.19 7.60 -3.88
C GLU A 48 4.12 7.83 -2.82
N GLU A 49 3.04 8.55 -3.17
CA GLU A 49 1.88 8.73 -2.30
C GLU A 49 1.25 7.38 -1.95
N ASN A 50 1.06 6.52 -2.94
CA ASN A 50 0.50 5.18 -2.74
C ASN A 50 1.38 4.34 -1.81
N SER A 51 2.70 4.42 -1.95
CA SER A 51 3.63 3.69 -1.09
C SER A 51 3.51 4.11 0.37
N VAL A 52 3.38 5.41 0.63
CA VAL A 52 3.18 5.93 2.00
C VAL A 52 1.85 5.46 2.57
N ILE A 53 0.78 5.55 1.79
CA ILE A 53 -0.57 5.12 2.22
C ILE A 53 -0.56 3.64 2.57
N LEU A 54 0.01 2.80 1.72
CA LEU A 54 0.09 1.35 1.95
C LEU A 54 0.92 1.03 3.19
N LYS A 55 2.00 1.76 3.43
CA LYS A 55 2.83 1.61 4.62
C LYS A 55 2.03 1.95 5.90
N GLU A 56 1.27 3.03 5.88
CA GLU A 56 0.43 3.43 7.01
C GLU A 56 -0.67 2.39 7.28
N ILE A 57 -1.29 1.85 6.24
CA ILE A 57 -2.27 0.76 6.37
C ILE A 57 -1.63 -0.47 7.01
N LYS A 58 -0.43 -0.82 6.58
CA LYS A 58 0.31 -1.96 7.15
C LYS A 58 0.59 -1.75 8.64
N GLN A 59 1.00 -0.56 9.03
CA GLN A 59 1.25 -0.23 10.44
C GLN A 59 -0.02 -0.35 11.27
N VAL A 60 -1.15 0.13 10.75
CA VAL A 60 -2.45 0.00 11.40
C VAL A 60 -2.83 -1.48 11.56
N GLN A 61 -2.63 -2.27 10.51
CA GLN A 61 -2.91 -3.71 10.54
C GLN A 61 -2.04 -4.42 11.59
N GLU A 62 -0.76 -4.09 11.68
CA GLU A 62 0.15 -4.64 12.69
C GLU A 62 -0.33 -4.28 14.11
N THR A 63 -0.83 -3.06 14.30
CA THR A 63 -1.41 -2.62 15.57
C THR A 63 -2.65 -3.42 15.92
N ILE A 64 -3.54 -3.66 14.94
CA ILE A 64 -4.73 -4.48 15.12
C ILE A 64 -4.37 -5.89 15.55
N GLU A 65 -3.38 -6.51 14.89
CA GLU A 65 -2.94 -7.88 15.17
C GLU A 65 -2.32 -8.02 16.55
N SER A 66 -1.63 -6.98 17.05
CA SER A 66 -0.99 -6.98 18.36
C SER A 66 -1.90 -6.44 19.47
N CYS A 67 -3.09 -5.92 19.14
CA CYS A 67 -4.01 -5.35 20.11
C CYS A 67 -4.66 -6.45 20.97
N PRO A 68 -4.68 -6.30 22.32
CA PRO A 68 -5.39 -7.23 23.18
C PRO A 68 -6.89 -7.27 22.84
N VAL A 69 -7.47 -8.46 22.86
CA VAL A 69 -8.89 -8.68 22.53
C VAL A 69 -9.83 -7.86 23.44
N GLU A 70 -9.43 -7.63 24.68
CA GLU A 70 -10.19 -6.86 25.67
C GLU A 70 -10.24 -5.36 25.34
N ARG A 71 -9.32 -4.86 24.53
CA ARG A 71 -9.25 -3.44 24.19
C ARG A 71 -10.10 -3.13 22.96
N THR A 72 -11.42 -3.31 23.09
CA THR A 72 -12.37 -3.08 22.00
C THR A 72 -12.42 -1.61 21.54
N ASP A 73 -12.12 -0.69 22.43
CA ASP A 73 -12.02 0.75 22.14
C ASP A 73 -10.90 1.04 21.12
N ILE A 74 -9.71 0.50 21.37
CA ILE A 74 -8.55 0.66 20.48
C ILE A 74 -8.80 -0.08 19.18
N MET A 75 -9.31 -1.30 19.25
CA MET A 75 -9.62 -2.13 18.07
C MET A 75 -10.59 -1.42 17.13
N GLY A 76 -11.69 -0.88 17.68
CA GLY A 76 -12.69 -0.14 16.89
C GLY A 76 -12.10 1.08 16.21
N PHE A 77 -11.27 1.84 16.93
CA PHE A 77 -10.58 3.02 16.39
C PHE A 77 -9.63 2.65 15.26
N MET A 78 -8.85 1.58 15.44
CA MET A 78 -7.89 1.12 14.42
C MET A 78 -8.59 0.57 13.19
N LEU A 79 -9.69 -0.16 13.34
CA LEU A 79 -10.48 -0.67 12.21
C LEU A 79 -11.08 0.48 11.39
N THR A 80 -11.61 1.50 12.05
CA THR A 80 -12.13 2.69 11.39
C THR A 80 -11.03 3.41 10.61
N ARG A 81 -9.86 3.55 11.21
CA ARG A 81 -8.68 4.17 10.58
C ARG A 81 -8.25 3.39 9.35
N LYS A 82 -8.17 2.06 9.45
CA LYS A 82 -7.80 1.19 8.34
C LYS A 82 -8.78 1.36 7.17
N ASN A 83 -10.08 1.30 7.43
CA ASN A 83 -11.10 1.47 6.41
C ASN A 83 -10.99 2.84 5.72
N LEU A 84 -10.73 3.88 6.51
CA LEU A 84 -10.57 5.23 5.99
C LEU A 84 -9.35 5.34 5.05
N TYR A 85 -8.22 4.79 5.47
CA TYR A 85 -6.98 4.81 4.67
C TYR A 85 -7.13 4.01 3.38
N GLU A 86 -7.85 2.89 3.42
CA GLU A 86 -8.10 2.06 2.23
C GLU A 86 -8.87 2.80 1.15
N GLN A 87 -9.66 3.81 1.50
CA GLN A 87 -10.36 4.65 0.52
C GLN A 87 -9.39 5.44 -0.37
N PHE A 88 -8.21 5.74 0.14
CA PHE A 88 -7.17 6.48 -0.60
C PHE A 88 -6.12 5.56 -1.21
N ALA A 89 -6.08 4.29 -0.80
CA ALA A 89 -5.12 3.33 -1.31
C ALA A 89 -5.41 3.02 -2.77
N PRO A 90 -4.37 2.68 -3.55
CA PRO A 90 -4.59 2.22 -4.91
C PRO A 90 -5.34 0.90 -4.86
N LYS A 91 -6.14 0.64 -5.88
CA LYS A 91 -6.79 -0.66 -6.02
C LYS A 91 -5.69 -1.70 -6.16
N GLN A 92 -5.59 -2.60 -5.19
CA GLN A 92 -4.57 -3.64 -5.23
C GLN A 92 -4.87 -4.62 -6.36
N MET A 93 -3.81 -5.07 -7.01
CA MET A 93 -3.90 -6.06 -8.07
C MET A 93 -4.31 -7.41 -7.49
N SER A 94 -5.23 -8.09 -8.17
CA SER A 94 -5.56 -9.47 -7.86
C SER A 94 -4.36 -10.38 -8.16
N LYS A 95 -4.34 -11.58 -7.58
CA LYS A 95 -3.30 -12.57 -7.87
C LYS A 95 -3.25 -12.91 -9.36
N ASP A 96 -4.40 -12.96 -10.02
CA ASP A 96 -4.49 -13.23 -11.46
C ASP A 96 -3.83 -12.11 -12.28
N ALA A 97 -4.02 -10.85 -11.90
CA ALA A 97 -3.39 -9.72 -12.56
C ALA A 97 -1.86 -9.74 -12.35
N ILE A 98 -1.41 -10.08 -11.14
CA ILE A 98 0.01 -10.25 -10.84
C ILE A 98 0.60 -11.36 -11.70
N GLN A 99 -0.09 -12.50 -11.80
CA GLN A 99 0.33 -13.64 -12.61
C GLN A 99 0.53 -13.25 -14.08
N GLY A 100 -0.38 -12.45 -14.63
CA GLY A 100 -0.27 -11.94 -16.00
C GLY A 100 1.00 -11.10 -16.21
N ILE A 101 1.34 -10.25 -15.25
CA ILE A 101 2.55 -9.43 -15.29
C ILE A 101 3.80 -10.30 -15.17
N VAL A 102 3.79 -11.30 -14.27
CA VAL A 102 4.89 -12.24 -14.09
C VAL A 102 5.14 -13.02 -15.38
N ASN A 103 4.08 -13.51 -16.03
CA ASN A 103 4.17 -14.18 -17.32
C ASN A 103 4.84 -13.28 -18.38
N GLY A 104 4.46 -12.01 -18.42
CA GLY A 104 5.08 -11.04 -19.33
C GLY A 104 6.57 -10.84 -19.07
N VAL A 105 6.97 -10.75 -17.79
CA VAL A 105 8.38 -10.63 -17.40
C VAL A 105 9.16 -11.88 -17.79
N ILE A 106 8.62 -13.07 -17.52
CA ILE A 106 9.25 -14.34 -17.89
C ILE A 106 9.48 -14.40 -19.40
N LYS A 107 8.50 -13.97 -20.18
CA LYS A 107 8.57 -13.93 -21.62
C LYS A 107 9.62 -12.93 -22.12
N GLU A 108 9.68 -11.74 -21.52
CA GLU A 108 10.70 -10.71 -21.84
C GLU A 108 12.11 -11.22 -21.56
N LEU A 109 12.30 -12.00 -20.50
CA LEU A 109 13.59 -12.57 -20.14
C LEU A 109 13.95 -13.81 -20.97
N GLY A 110 13.03 -14.32 -21.80
CA GLY A 110 13.25 -15.49 -22.62
C GLY A 110 13.38 -16.78 -21.83
N ILE A 111 12.81 -16.85 -20.64
CA ILE A 111 12.86 -18.04 -19.77
C ILE A 111 11.68 -18.95 -20.14
N ASN A 112 11.98 -20.18 -20.56
CA ASN A 112 10.93 -21.14 -20.94
C ASN A 112 10.41 -21.93 -19.75
N ASN A 113 11.29 -22.34 -18.84
CA ASN A 113 10.95 -23.13 -17.66
C ASN A 113 11.54 -22.43 -16.42
N PRO A 114 10.83 -21.46 -15.83
CA PRO A 114 11.36 -20.75 -14.67
C PRO A 114 11.56 -21.69 -13.48
N THR A 115 12.72 -21.56 -12.85
CA THR A 115 13.08 -22.32 -11.64
C THR A 115 13.31 -21.34 -10.48
N LYS A 116 13.47 -21.88 -9.28
CA LYS A 116 13.79 -21.05 -8.10
C LYS A 116 15.06 -20.21 -8.28
N LYS A 117 15.97 -20.64 -9.14
CA LYS A 117 17.20 -19.89 -9.46
C LYS A 117 16.89 -18.62 -10.24
N ASP A 118 15.80 -18.62 -11.01
CA ASP A 118 15.38 -17.48 -11.82
C ASP A 118 14.59 -16.42 -11.03
N LYS A 119 14.18 -16.76 -9.80
CA LYS A 119 13.37 -15.87 -8.96
C LYS A 119 13.98 -14.49 -8.80
N GLY A 120 15.28 -14.39 -8.56
CA GLY A 120 15.98 -13.12 -8.39
C GLY A 120 15.88 -12.23 -9.62
N LYS A 121 16.04 -12.78 -10.80
CA LYS A 121 15.92 -12.06 -12.07
C LYS A 121 14.50 -11.62 -12.33
N ILE A 122 13.54 -12.51 -12.09
CA ILE A 122 12.11 -12.23 -12.26
C ILE A 122 11.69 -11.11 -11.32
N MET A 123 12.03 -11.22 -10.04
CA MET A 123 11.68 -10.19 -9.03
C MET A 123 12.31 -8.84 -9.37
N LYS A 124 13.56 -8.80 -9.82
CA LYS A 124 14.25 -7.57 -10.18
C LYS A 124 13.51 -6.80 -11.29
N ASN A 125 12.99 -7.52 -12.28
CA ASN A 125 12.26 -6.91 -13.40
C ASN A 125 10.78 -6.69 -13.09
N LEU A 126 10.22 -7.48 -12.16
CA LEU A 126 8.81 -7.41 -11.78
C LEU A 126 8.52 -6.27 -10.81
N MET A 127 9.38 -6.06 -9.81
CA MET A 127 9.13 -5.09 -8.74
C MET A 127 8.80 -3.67 -9.23
N PRO A 128 9.54 -3.10 -10.23
CA PRO A 128 9.18 -1.78 -10.74
C PRO A 128 7.78 -1.71 -11.36
N LYS A 129 7.28 -2.84 -11.88
CA LYS A 129 5.96 -2.91 -12.53
C LYS A 129 4.80 -3.01 -11.53
N VAL A 130 5.06 -3.60 -10.35
CA VAL A 130 4.02 -3.84 -9.32
C VAL A 130 4.18 -2.97 -8.09
N LYS A 131 5.26 -2.23 -7.95
CA LYS A 131 5.53 -1.38 -6.79
C LYS A 131 4.41 -0.35 -6.62
N GLY A 132 3.83 -0.31 -5.43
CA GLY A 132 2.71 0.58 -5.12
C GLY A 132 1.36 0.12 -5.68
N LYS A 133 1.30 -0.99 -6.43
CA LYS A 133 0.07 -1.53 -7.03
C LYS A 133 -0.33 -2.89 -6.46
N ALA A 134 0.63 -3.62 -5.93
CA ALA A 134 0.40 -4.94 -5.35
C ALA A 134 1.17 -5.10 -4.04
N ASP A 135 0.63 -5.94 -3.16
CA ASP A 135 1.31 -6.30 -1.91
C ASP A 135 2.50 -7.20 -2.27
N GLY A 136 3.69 -6.89 -1.73
CA GLY A 136 4.90 -7.69 -1.92
C GLY A 136 4.72 -9.15 -1.53
N LYS A 137 3.90 -9.42 -0.52
CA LYS A 137 3.59 -10.77 -0.06
C LYS A 137 2.81 -11.56 -1.11
N ASP A 138 1.81 -10.93 -1.74
CA ASP A 138 1.04 -11.55 -2.82
C ASP A 138 1.90 -11.77 -4.06
N VAL A 139 2.75 -10.81 -4.41
CA VAL A 139 3.71 -10.93 -5.51
C VAL A 139 4.62 -12.13 -5.30
N ASN A 140 5.19 -12.24 -4.10
CA ASN A 140 6.09 -13.34 -3.74
C ASN A 140 5.39 -14.70 -3.83
N THR A 141 4.17 -14.79 -3.33
CA THR A 141 3.35 -16.01 -3.40
C THR A 141 3.08 -16.43 -4.85
N VAL A 142 2.69 -15.48 -5.70
CA VAL A 142 2.42 -15.76 -7.11
C VAL A 142 3.68 -16.21 -7.85
N VAL A 143 4.80 -15.52 -7.64
CA VAL A 143 6.08 -15.89 -8.25
C VAL A 143 6.49 -17.30 -7.83
N ASP A 144 6.43 -17.61 -6.54
CA ASP A 144 6.80 -18.93 -6.02
C ASP A 144 5.91 -20.05 -6.61
N SER A 145 4.62 -19.77 -6.81
CA SER A 145 3.68 -20.74 -7.40
C SER A 145 3.99 -21.04 -8.87
N MET A 146 4.65 -20.14 -9.57
CA MET A 146 4.99 -20.26 -10.99
C MET A 146 6.39 -20.87 -11.23
N LEU A 147 7.20 -21.01 -10.17
CA LEU A 147 8.54 -21.59 -10.24
C LEU A 147 8.47 -23.10 -9.96
N LYS A 148 9.33 -23.84 -10.63
CA LYS A 148 9.45 -25.28 -10.40
C LYS A 148 10.59 -25.60 -9.44
#